data_5354aeae23c12d237957943d7ded2f99
#
_entry.id   5354aeae23c12d237957943d7ded2f99
#
_cell.length_a   1.000
_cell.length_b   1.000
_cell.length_c   1.000
_cell.angle_alpha   90.00
_cell.angle_beta   90.00
_cell.angle_gamma   90.00
#
_symmetry.space_group_name_H-M   'P 1'
#
loop_
_entity.id
_entity.type
_entity.pdbx_description
1 polymer ?
#
loop_
_entity_poly.entity_id
_entity_poly.type
_entity_poly.pdbx_seq_one_letter_code
_entity_poly.pdbx_strand_id
1 'polypeptide(L)'
;MNADLRAPTLDEIRAARGRLAGIALQTPLLRLEWEPPAAGSGAAGDAVPAGAGRAGAEPAAEIYLKLENLQPIGSFKLRGAANAMLQGGPERLAGGVYTASAGNMAQGVAWAARRLGVGATAIVPDHAPATKLAAIERFGGTVVKVPFETWWQVIVEHRYPGMAGLFIHPVSDTAVMAGNGTIGLEICDQLPGVDLVLVPFGGGGLSCGIAAALRELRPAAAVHGCEVTTASPLAASLAAGAPRTVDYQPSFVDGIGGKALLPEMWPLVSSLLAGSHVVSLAAVAAAVRLLAERHRVIAEGAGATAVAAAMALAATAPGKKIVCIVSGGNIDNAKLATILAGGVP
;
A
#
# COMPACT_ATOMS: atom_id res chain seq x y z
N MET A 1 2.84 15.89 19.10
CA MET A 1 2.04 14.65 18.94
C MET A 1 0.63 15.04 18.59
N ASN A 2 0.08 14.49 17.52
CA ASN A 2 -1.30 14.75 17.10
C ASN A 2 -2.22 14.02 18.10
N ALA A 3 -2.78 14.75 19.06
CA ALA A 3 -3.57 14.17 20.16
C ALA A 3 -4.85 13.43 19.68
N ASP A 4 -5.20 13.58 18.41
CA ASP A 4 -6.43 13.05 17.81
C ASP A 4 -6.21 11.86 16.85
N LEU A 5 -4.98 11.33 16.74
CA LEU A 5 -4.73 10.21 15.83
C LEU A 5 -5.32 8.92 16.41
N ARG A 6 -6.31 8.39 15.73
CA ARG A 6 -7.01 7.14 16.06
C ARG A 6 -7.38 6.36 14.80
N ALA A 7 -7.77 5.12 14.98
CA ALA A 7 -8.38 4.36 13.90
C ALA A 7 -9.70 5.01 13.47
N PRO A 8 -9.99 5.08 12.16
CA PRO A 8 -11.29 5.53 11.71
C PRO A 8 -12.39 4.55 12.14
N THR A 9 -13.55 5.06 12.47
CA THR A 9 -14.75 4.25 12.72
C THR A 9 -15.32 3.72 11.40
N LEU A 10 -16.14 2.68 11.48
CA LEU A 10 -16.83 2.14 10.30
C LEU A 10 -17.71 3.21 9.61
N ASP A 11 -18.35 4.06 10.38
CA ASP A 11 -19.20 5.14 9.83
C ASP A 11 -18.38 6.22 9.13
N GLU A 12 -17.19 6.54 9.63
CA GLU A 12 -16.26 7.45 8.95
C GLU A 12 -15.76 6.85 7.62
N ILE A 13 -15.51 5.54 7.60
CA ILE A 13 -15.11 4.84 6.36
C ILE A 13 -16.27 4.77 5.36
N ARG A 14 -17.49 4.53 5.82
CA ARG A 14 -18.70 4.58 4.96
C ARG A 14 -18.95 5.98 4.41
N ALA A 15 -18.80 7.01 5.24
CA ALA A 15 -18.88 8.40 4.80
C ALA A 15 -17.78 8.73 3.79
N ALA A 16 -16.55 8.20 3.97
CA ALA A 16 -15.46 8.32 3.00
C ALA A 16 -15.84 7.67 1.65
N ARG A 17 -16.47 6.48 1.65
CA ARG A 17 -16.97 5.84 0.42
C ARG A 17 -17.95 6.74 -0.33
N GLY A 18 -18.87 7.40 0.40
CA GLY A 18 -19.79 8.38 -0.20
C GLY A 18 -19.06 9.57 -0.82
N ARG A 19 -18.10 10.17 -0.10
CA ARG A 19 -17.30 11.29 -0.63
C ARG A 19 -16.46 10.93 -1.84
N LEU A 20 -15.95 9.69 -1.90
CA LEU A 20 -15.10 9.20 -2.99
C LEU A 20 -15.88 8.71 -4.21
N ALA A 21 -17.22 8.70 -4.18
CA ALA A 21 -18.04 8.34 -5.34
C ALA A 21 -17.73 9.24 -6.54
N GLY A 22 -17.43 8.62 -7.70
CA GLY A 22 -17.03 9.32 -8.91
C GLY A 22 -15.59 9.91 -8.88
N ILE A 23 -14.82 9.64 -7.83
CA ILE A 23 -13.41 10.06 -7.68
C ILE A 23 -12.50 8.83 -7.68
N ALA A 24 -12.70 7.92 -6.76
CA ALA A 24 -11.98 6.65 -6.71
C ALA A 24 -12.79 5.55 -7.41
N LEU A 25 -12.10 4.67 -8.10
CA LEU A 25 -12.72 3.49 -8.70
C LEU A 25 -12.94 2.42 -7.63
N GLN A 26 -14.08 1.74 -7.71
CA GLN A 26 -14.20 0.42 -7.07
C GLN A 26 -13.38 -0.56 -7.92
N THR A 27 -12.20 -0.92 -7.40
CA THR A 27 -11.26 -1.72 -8.16
C THR A 27 -11.68 -3.20 -8.22
N PRO A 28 -11.31 -3.92 -9.28
CA PRO A 28 -11.58 -5.35 -9.38
C PRO A 28 -10.89 -6.15 -8.27
N LEU A 29 -11.55 -7.24 -7.87
CA LEU A 29 -10.97 -8.32 -7.10
C LEU A 29 -10.88 -9.55 -8.01
N LEU A 30 -9.67 -9.93 -8.42
CA LEU A 30 -9.42 -11.04 -9.34
C LEU A 30 -8.75 -12.20 -8.62
N ARG A 31 -9.13 -13.43 -8.96
CA ARG A 31 -8.40 -14.61 -8.47
C ARG A 31 -7.04 -14.69 -9.15
N LEU A 32 -5.99 -14.97 -8.37
CA LEU A 32 -4.66 -15.18 -8.89
C LEU A 32 -4.59 -16.55 -9.57
N GLU A 33 -4.29 -16.57 -10.84
CA GLU A 33 -3.95 -17.78 -11.58
C GLU A 33 -2.48 -18.13 -11.37
N TRP A 34 -2.22 -19.01 -10.43
CA TRP A 34 -0.90 -19.44 -10.04
C TRP A 34 -0.94 -20.87 -9.52
N GLU A 35 0.04 -21.66 -9.90
CA GLU A 35 0.24 -23.02 -9.39
C GLU A 35 1.44 -23.01 -8.43
N PRO A 36 1.28 -23.49 -7.19
CA PRO A 36 2.42 -23.63 -6.30
C PRO A 36 3.45 -24.60 -6.92
N PRO A 37 4.76 -24.34 -6.78
CA PRO A 37 5.78 -25.28 -7.21
C PRO A 37 5.53 -26.64 -6.53
N ALA A 38 5.69 -27.72 -7.28
CA ALA A 38 5.49 -29.08 -6.75
C ALA A 38 6.39 -29.29 -5.51
N ALA A 39 5.82 -29.82 -4.44
CA ALA A 39 6.56 -30.11 -3.22
C ALA A 39 7.74 -31.06 -3.55
N GLY A 40 8.98 -30.54 -3.50
CA GLY A 40 10.20 -31.31 -3.77
C GLY A 40 11.05 -30.84 -4.92
N SER A 41 10.69 -29.81 -5.68
CA SER A 41 11.56 -29.25 -6.73
C SER A 41 12.59 -28.26 -6.14
N GLY A 42 13.60 -28.78 -5.47
CA GLY A 42 14.91 -28.14 -5.41
C GLY A 42 15.47 -28.05 -6.81
N ALA A 43 15.99 -26.88 -7.20
CA ALA A 43 16.52 -26.50 -8.49
C ALA A 43 16.93 -27.64 -9.44
N ALA A 44 16.34 -27.63 -10.62
CA ALA A 44 16.74 -28.12 -11.93
C ALA A 44 15.71 -29.07 -12.58
N GLY A 45 15.14 -28.59 -13.67
CA GLY A 45 14.66 -29.28 -14.86
C GLY A 45 13.97 -30.64 -14.71
N ASP A 46 12.63 -30.61 -14.91
CA ASP A 46 11.93 -31.51 -15.82
C ASP A 46 10.42 -31.36 -15.56
N ALA A 47 9.67 -31.12 -16.62
CA ALA A 47 8.23 -30.98 -16.59
C ALA A 47 7.57 -32.33 -16.22
N VAL A 48 6.79 -32.35 -15.15
CA VAL A 48 5.88 -33.47 -14.83
C VAL A 48 4.46 -33.07 -15.20
N PRO A 49 3.68 -33.93 -15.89
CA PRO A 49 2.39 -33.58 -16.45
C PRO A 49 1.35 -33.31 -15.37
N ALA A 50 0.49 -32.34 -15.63
CA ALA A 50 -0.70 -32.01 -14.85
C ALA A 50 -1.65 -33.22 -14.82
N GLY A 51 -2.06 -33.61 -13.62
CA GLY A 51 -3.16 -34.55 -13.46
C GLY A 51 -2.92 -35.68 -12.48
N ALA A 52 -3.13 -35.44 -11.20
CA ALA A 52 -3.71 -36.38 -10.25
C ALA A 52 -3.95 -35.65 -8.93
N GLY A 53 -5.18 -35.12 -8.72
CA GLY A 53 -5.64 -34.69 -7.42
C GLY A 53 -5.56 -35.86 -6.44
N ARG A 54 -4.70 -35.75 -5.40
CA ARG A 54 -4.73 -36.69 -4.27
C ARG A 54 -6.08 -36.54 -3.59
N ALA A 55 -6.91 -37.58 -3.68
CA ALA A 55 -8.14 -37.67 -2.89
C ALA A 55 -7.79 -37.53 -1.40
N GLY A 56 -8.30 -36.48 -0.75
CA GLY A 56 -8.07 -36.21 0.68
C GLY A 56 -7.11 -35.06 0.99
N ALA A 57 -6.50 -34.39 0.02
CA ALA A 57 -5.71 -33.16 0.27
C ALA A 57 -6.68 -31.97 0.45
N GLU A 58 -6.49 -31.19 1.50
CA GLU A 58 -7.20 -29.91 1.65
C GLU A 58 -6.91 -29.02 0.43
N PRO A 59 -7.90 -28.27 -0.06
CA PRO A 59 -7.70 -27.39 -1.22
C PRO A 59 -6.62 -26.36 -0.91
N ALA A 60 -5.77 -26.04 -1.90
CA ALA A 60 -4.78 -24.99 -1.76
C ALA A 60 -5.43 -23.64 -1.43
N ALA A 61 -4.67 -22.71 -0.83
CA ALA A 61 -5.16 -21.36 -0.57
C ALA A 61 -5.65 -20.71 -1.87
N GLU A 62 -6.77 -19.99 -1.79
CA GLU A 62 -7.27 -19.16 -2.85
C GLU A 62 -6.72 -17.76 -2.68
N ILE A 63 -5.92 -17.28 -3.64
CA ILE A 63 -5.32 -15.96 -3.62
C ILE A 63 -6.11 -15.03 -4.54
N TYR A 64 -6.42 -13.83 -4.05
CA TYR A 64 -7.15 -12.80 -4.78
C TYR A 64 -6.34 -11.50 -4.80
N LEU A 65 -6.44 -10.77 -5.91
CA LEU A 65 -5.74 -9.52 -6.19
C LEU A 65 -6.73 -8.35 -6.11
N LYS A 66 -6.57 -7.45 -5.16
CA LYS A 66 -7.29 -6.18 -5.11
C LYS A 66 -6.46 -5.13 -5.84
N LEU A 67 -6.92 -4.72 -7.03
CA LEU A 67 -6.12 -4.01 -8.02
C LEU A 67 -6.13 -2.48 -7.83
N GLU A 68 -5.56 -1.99 -6.74
CA GLU A 68 -5.46 -0.54 -6.47
C GLU A 68 -4.49 0.21 -7.42
N ASN A 69 -3.65 -0.51 -8.15
CA ASN A 69 -2.84 0.03 -9.24
C ASN A 69 -3.68 0.55 -10.43
N LEU A 70 -4.97 0.21 -10.50
CA LEU A 70 -5.89 0.70 -11.53
C LEU A 70 -6.56 2.03 -11.18
N GLN A 71 -6.31 2.60 -10.02
CA GLN A 71 -6.79 3.95 -9.70
C GLN A 71 -6.22 4.99 -10.69
N PRO A 72 -6.90 6.13 -10.92
CA PRO A 72 -6.48 7.15 -11.90
C PRO A 72 -5.04 7.63 -11.80
N ILE A 73 -4.43 7.54 -10.62
CA ILE A 73 -3.02 7.89 -10.38
C ILE A 73 -2.09 6.67 -10.36
N GLY A 74 -2.61 5.48 -10.69
CA GLY A 74 -1.85 4.23 -10.61
C GLY A 74 -1.59 3.71 -9.19
N SER A 75 -2.31 4.20 -8.15
CA SER A 75 -2.16 3.71 -6.78
C SER A 75 -3.33 4.06 -5.87
N PHE A 76 -3.47 3.32 -4.75
CA PHE A 76 -4.49 3.53 -3.70
C PHE A 76 -4.47 4.92 -3.07
N LYS A 77 -3.34 5.63 -3.13
CA LYS A 77 -3.12 6.90 -2.43
C LYS A 77 -4.17 7.97 -2.77
N LEU A 78 -4.79 7.87 -3.92
CA LEU A 78 -5.91 8.72 -4.31
C LEU A 78 -7.03 8.71 -3.26
N ARG A 79 -7.37 7.55 -2.71
CA ARG A 79 -8.48 7.39 -1.76
C ARG A 79 -8.28 8.22 -0.50
N GLY A 80 -7.12 8.06 0.14
CA GLY A 80 -6.81 8.82 1.35
C GLY A 80 -6.65 10.31 1.08
N ALA A 81 -5.93 10.70 0.03
CA ALA A 81 -5.71 12.08 -0.34
C ALA A 81 -7.03 12.82 -0.61
N ALA A 82 -7.87 12.27 -1.49
CA ALA A 82 -9.15 12.89 -1.85
C ALA A 82 -10.11 12.95 -0.65
N ASN A 83 -10.20 11.88 0.16
CA ASN A 83 -11.07 11.89 1.33
C ASN A 83 -10.67 12.93 2.36
N ALA A 84 -9.38 13.09 2.65
CA ALA A 84 -8.90 14.10 3.60
C ALA A 84 -9.22 15.53 3.13
N MET A 85 -9.07 15.81 1.83
CA MET A 85 -9.46 17.12 1.27
C MET A 85 -10.96 17.36 1.35
N LEU A 86 -11.77 16.41 0.91
CA LEU A 86 -13.23 16.53 0.92
C LEU A 86 -13.80 16.68 2.33
N GLN A 87 -13.20 15.99 3.31
CA GLN A 87 -13.57 16.13 4.71
C GLN A 87 -13.13 17.48 5.29
N GLY A 88 -12.02 18.04 4.82
CA GLY A 88 -11.53 19.35 5.22
C GLY A 88 -12.47 20.50 4.88
N GLY A 89 -13.18 20.36 3.77
CA GLY A 89 -14.15 21.36 3.30
C GLY A 89 -13.51 22.61 2.69
N PRO A 90 -14.33 23.50 2.08
CA PRO A 90 -13.84 24.65 1.32
C PRO A 90 -12.96 25.62 2.12
N GLU A 91 -13.31 25.86 3.38
CA GLU A 91 -12.58 26.81 4.23
C GLU A 91 -11.13 26.38 4.46
N ARG A 92 -10.89 25.08 4.77
CA ARG A 92 -9.54 24.55 4.97
C ARG A 92 -8.76 24.41 3.66
N LEU A 93 -9.47 24.32 2.53
CA LEU A 93 -8.86 24.22 1.20
C LEU A 93 -8.55 25.59 0.58
N ALA A 94 -9.06 26.71 1.14
CA ALA A 94 -8.89 28.06 0.57
C ALA A 94 -7.42 28.47 0.39
N GLY A 95 -6.53 27.98 1.27
CA GLY A 95 -5.08 28.19 1.16
C GLY A 95 -4.36 27.15 0.30
N GLY A 96 -5.08 26.28 -0.42
CA GLY A 96 -4.51 25.14 -1.13
C GLY A 96 -4.23 23.94 -0.20
N VAL A 97 -3.54 22.94 -0.74
CA VAL A 97 -3.14 21.74 0.00
C VAL A 97 -1.66 21.45 -0.21
N TYR A 98 -1.04 20.77 0.74
CA TYR A 98 0.33 20.31 0.57
C TYR A 98 0.58 18.98 1.27
N THR A 99 1.63 18.28 0.84
CA THR A 99 2.08 17.02 1.43
C THR A 99 3.59 16.91 1.39
N ALA A 100 4.17 16.08 2.24
CA ALA A 100 5.59 15.74 2.20
C ALA A 100 5.78 14.35 1.59
N SER A 101 5.92 14.29 0.28
CA SER A 101 6.12 13.04 -0.47
C SER A 101 6.60 13.35 -1.88
N ALA A 102 7.54 12.54 -2.40
CA ALA A 102 7.95 12.55 -3.81
C ALA A 102 7.27 11.44 -4.64
N GLY A 103 6.44 10.59 -4.02
CA GLY A 103 5.86 9.40 -4.67
C GLY A 103 4.35 9.47 -4.84
N ASN A 104 3.70 8.33 -4.70
CA ASN A 104 2.28 8.12 -4.95
C ASN A 104 1.36 9.07 -4.16
N MET A 105 1.75 9.46 -2.93
CA MET A 105 0.92 10.40 -2.15
C MET A 105 0.89 11.79 -2.77
N ALA A 106 2.03 12.30 -3.19
CA ALA A 106 2.09 13.61 -3.87
C ALA A 106 1.27 13.61 -5.17
N GLN A 107 1.34 12.53 -5.95
CA GLN A 107 0.51 12.37 -7.15
C GLN A 107 -0.98 12.35 -6.81
N GLY A 108 -1.37 11.66 -5.73
CA GLY A 108 -2.76 11.62 -5.25
C GLY A 108 -3.27 12.99 -4.80
N VAL A 109 -2.44 13.72 -4.06
CA VAL A 109 -2.76 15.08 -3.61
C VAL A 109 -2.88 16.03 -4.80
N ALA A 110 -1.92 16.01 -5.74
CA ALA A 110 -1.95 16.88 -6.93
C ALA A 110 -3.18 16.60 -7.80
N TRP A 111 -3.46 15.32 -8.09
CA TRP A 111 -4.61 14.93 -8.91
C TRP A 111 -5.95 15.32 -8.25
N ALA A 112 -6.11 15.03 -6.95
CA ALA A 112 -7.35 15.36 -6.24
C ALA A 112 -7.55 16.87 -6.12
N ALA A 113 -6.50 17.62 -5.80
CA ALA A 113 -6.53 19.08 -5.73
C ALA A 113 -6.93 19.72 -7.06
N ARG A 114 -6.34 19.26 -8.18
CA ARG A 114 -6.72 19.70 -9.53
C ARG A 114 -8.21 19.47 -9.81
N ARG A 115 -8.75 18.32 -9.40
CA ARG A 115 -10.17 17.99 -9.58
C ARG A 115 -11.10 18.87 -8.72
N LEU A 116 -10.60 19.31 -7.57
CA LEU A 116 -11.32 20.21 -6.66
C LEU A 116 -11.08 21.69 -6.96
N GLY A 117 -10.24 22.03 -7.95
CA GLY A 117 -9.95 23.42 -8.31
C GLY A 117 -9.06 24.16 -7.31
N VAL A 118 -8.25 23.44 -6.51
CA VAL A 118 -7.36 24.05 -5.52
C VAL A 118 -5.89 23.79 -5.86
N GLY A 119 -4.98 24.67 -5.40
CA GLY A 119 -3.54 24.50 -5.57
C GLY A 119 -2.99 23.35 -4.73
N ALA A 120 -1.99 22.62 -5.27
CA ALA A 120 -1.31 21.55 -4.55
C ALA A 120 0.20 21.75 -4.57
N THR A 121 0.86 21.55 -3.42
CA THR A 121 2.32 21.59 -3.30
C THR A 121 2.84 20.30 -2.70
N ALA A 122 3.84 19.71 -3.36
CA ALA A 122 4.59 18.57 -2.84
C ALA A 122 5.96 19.04 -2.32
N ILE A 123 6.21 18.87 -1.02
CA ILE A 123 7.52 19.06 -0.41
C ILE A 123 8.27 17.74 -0.59
N VAL A 124 9.43 17.80 -1.24
CA VAL A 124 10.17 16.62 -1.65
C VAL A 124 11.64 16.74 -1.25
N PRO A 125 12.33 15.62 -0.96
CA PRO A 125 13.78 15.64 -0.80
C PRO A 125 14.48 16.18 -2.07
N ASP A 126 15.57 16.92 -1.91
CA ASP A 126 16.34 17.55 -3.01
C ASP A 126 16.87 16.52 -4.03
N HIS A 127 17.17 15.30 -3.57
CA HIS A 127 17.63 14.17 -4.38
C HIS A 127 16.50 13.31 -4.99
N ALA A 128 15.24 13.75 -4.88
CA ALA A 128 14.11 13.00 -5.44
C ALA A 128 14.24 12.81 -6.97
N PRO A 129 13.99 11.61 -7.52
CA PRO A 129 14.16 11.32 -8.94
C PRO A 129 13.27 12.22 -9.83
N ALA A 130 13.85 12.73 -10.92
CA ALA A 130 13.16 13.63 -11.85
C ALA A 130 11.88 13.01 -12.43
N THR A 131 11.86 11.71 -12.69
CA THR A 131 10.68 10.98 -13.19
C THR A 131 9.49 11.05 -12.22
N LYS A 132 9.76 10.97 -10.91
CA LYS A 132 8.74 11.12 -9.87
C LYS A 132 8.21 12.55 -9.78
N LEU A 133 9.10 13.55 -9.91
CA LEU A 133 8.71 14.97 -9.89
C LEU A 133 7.85 15.33 -11.10
N ALA A 134 8.26 14.90 -12.29
CA ALA A 134 7.47 15.09 -13.51
C ALA A 134 6.06 14.46 -13.42
N ALA A 135 5.91 13.35 -12.70
CA ALA A 135 4.60 12.73 -12.47
C ALA A 135 3.70 13.62 -11.59
N ILE A 136 4.25 14.29 -10.57
CA ILE A 136 3.50 15.24 -9.72
C ILE A 136 3.06 16.44 -10.55
N GLU A 137 3.97 17.03 -11.32
CA GLU A 137 3.71 18.21 -12.17
C GLU A 137 2.66 17.90 -13.25
N ARG A 138 2.71 16.70 -13.87
CA ARG A 138 1.70 16.24 -14.83
C ARG A 138 0.28 16.24 -14.24
N PHE A 139 0.14 15.99 -12.95
CA PHE A 139 -1.14 16.07 -12.25
C PHE A 139 -1.49 17.47 -11.75
N GLY A 140 -0.64 18.49 -12.03
CA GLY A 140 -0.88 19.88 -11.67
C GLY A 140 -0.33 20.31 -10.32
N GLY A 141 0.52 19.49 -9.69
CA GLY A 141 1.19 19.84 -8.43
C GLY A 141 2.43 20.69 -8.65
N THR A 142 2.69 21.60 -7.72
CA THR A 142 3.96 22.34 -7.61
C THR A 142 4.93 21.56 -6.73
N VAL A 143 6.22 21.57 -7.07
CA VAL A 143 7.25 20.86 -6.33
C VAL A 143 8.15 21.86 -5.58
N VAL A 144 8.33 21.64 -4.28
CA VAL A 144 9.29 22.38 -3.43
C VAL A 144 10.35 21.40 -2.93
N LYS A 145 11.58 21.56 -3.41
CA LYS A 145 12.73 20.75 -3.00
C LYS A 145 13.34 21.29 -1.72
N VAL A 146 13.59 20.40 -0.76
CA VAL A 146 14.22 20.71 0.53
C VAL A 146 15.25 19.65 0.88
N PRO A 147 16.23 19.93 1.76
CA PRO A 147 17.11 18.89 2.33
C PRO A 147 16.30 17.75 2.97
N PHE A 148 16.85 16.54 2.94
CA PHE A 148 16.15 15.35 3.48
C PHE A 148 15.71 15.53 4.93
N GLU A 149 16.53 16.11 5.78
CA GLU A 149 16.24 16.38 7.18
C GLU A 149 15.04 17.31 7.37
N THR A 150 14.96 18.36 6.54
CA THR A 150 13.81 19.27 6.52
C THR A 150 12.55 18.56 6.06
N TRP A 151 12.64 17.76 4.99
CA TRP A 151 11.52 16.94 4.53
C TRP A 151 11.02 16.00 5.61
N TRP A 152 11.94 15.34 6.35
CA TRP A 152 11.60 14.45 7.44
C TRP A 152 10.94 15.19 8.61
N GLN A 153 11.41 16.39 8.93
CA GLN A 153 10.77 17.24 9.93
C GLN A 153 9.32 17.57 9.57
N VAL A 154 9.03 17.85 8.30
CA VAL A 154 7.64 18.10 7.85
C VAL A 154 6.74 16.89 8.11
N ILE A 155 7.25 15.67 7.91
CA ILE A 155 6.53 14.42 8.24
C ILE A 155 6.27 14.35 9.74
N VAL A 156 7.27 14.59 10.57
CA VAL A 156 7.17 14.44 12.04
C VAL A 156 6.33 15.55 12.67
N GLU A 157 6.45 16.79 12.19
CA GLU A 157 5.75 17.96 12.73
C GLU A 157 4.38 18.19 12.12
N HIS A 158 4.01 17.48 11.05
CA HIS A 158 2.77 17.65 10.27
C HIS A 158 2.59 19.06 9.71
N ARG A 159 3.68 19.77 9.45
CA ARG A 159 3.66 21.13 8.90
C ARG A 159 4.98 21.48 8.23
N TYR A 160 4.90 22.47 7.32
CA TYR A 160 6.08 23.14 6.78
C TYR A 160 6.00 24.63 7.14
N PRO A 161 7.02 25.22 7.81
CA PRO A 161 7.00 26.61 8.23
C PRO A 161 6.76 27.57 7.06
N GLY A 162 5.85 28.51 7.22
CA GLY A 162 5.52 29.51 6.20
C GLY A 162 4.61 29.03 5.08
N MET A 163 4.20 27.75 5.05
CA MET A 163 3.25 27.24 4.05
C MET A 163 1.82 27.29 4.62
N ALA A 164 0.96 28.01 3.93
CA ALA A 164 -0.48 28.01 4.20
C ALA A 164 -1.16 26.82 3.55
N GLY A 165 -2.40 26.51 4.00
CA GLY A 165 -3.21 25.44 3.43
C GLY A 165 -3.27 24.18 4.28
N LEU A 166 -4.00 23.20 3.77
CA LEU A 166 -4.22 21.93 4.48
C LEU A 166 -3.06 20.97 4.21
N PHE A 167 -2.36 20.57 5.27
CA PHE A 167 -1.38 19.48 5.19
C PHE A 167 -2.09 18.14 5.11
N ILE A 168 -1.78 17.35 4.07
CA ILE A 168 -2.26 15.97 3.91
C ILE A 168 -1.12 15.04 4.27
N HIS A 169 -1.18 14.45 5.46
CA HIS A 169 -0.13 13.55 5.91
C HIS A 169 -0.17 12.21 5.16
N PRO A 170 0.97 11.68 4.63
CA PRO A 170 0.97 10.48 3.80
C PRO A 170 0.62 9.19 4.56
N VAL A 171 0.60 9.21 5.89
CA VAL A 171 0.45 8.04 6.77
C VAL A 171 -0.45 8.30 7.97
N SER A 172 -0.01 9.15 8.93
CA SER A 172 -0.64 9.36 10.23
C SER A 172 -1.74 10.45 10.19
N ASP A 173 -2.85 10.12 9.53
CA ASP A 173 -4.03 10.97 9.38
C ASP A 173 -5.28 10.09 9.36
N THR A 174 -6.20 10.32 10.31
CA THR A 174 -7.45 9.54 10.42
C THR A 174 -8.32 9.67 9.16
N ALA A 175 -8.38 10.85 8.54
CA ALA A 175 -9.15 11.05 7.31
C ALA A 175 -8.51 10.31 6.13
N VAL A 176 -7.18 10.28 6.03
CA VAL A 176 -6.45 9.49 5.03
C VAL A 176 -6.69 8.00 5.26
N MET A 177 -6.61 7.52 6.51
CA MET A 177 -6.92 6.12 6.85
C MET A 177 -8.37 5.75 6.53
N ALA A 178 -9.34 6.64 6.78
CA ALA A 178 -10.75 6.41 6.45
C ALA A 178 -10.96 6.26 4.93
N GLY A 179 -10.31 7.09 4.12
CA GLY A 179 -10.31 6.94 2.66
C GLY A 179 -9.73 5.61 2.20
N ASN A 180 -8.59 5.21 2.76
CA ASN A 180 -7.95 3.92 2.48
C ASN A 180 -8.81 2.74 2.97
N GLY A 181 -9.53 2.88 4.07
CA GLY A 181 -10.43 1.89 4.65
C GLY A 181 -11.59 1.49 3.73
N THR A 182 -11.93 2.34 2.74
CA THR A 182 -12.93 1.99 1.71
C THR A 182 -12.57 0.75 0.91
N ILE A 183 -11.26 0.43 0.79
CA ILE A 183 -10.79 -0.84 0.21
C ILE A 183 -11.30 -2.04 1.03
N GLY A 184 -11.29 -1.93 2.36
CA GLY A 184 -11.82 -2.96 3.25
C GLY A 184 -13.32 -3.19 3.06
N LEU A 185 -14.11 -2.11 2.85
CA LEU A 185 -15.54 -2.24 2.49
C LEU A 185 -15.71 -3.01 1.18
N GLU A 186 -14.95 -2.63 0.15
CA GLU A 186 -15.01 -3.28 -1.16
C GLU A 186 -14.62 -4.77 -1.09
N ILE A 187 -13.61 -5.12 -0.29
CA ILE A 187 -13.21 -6.52 -0.08
C ILE A 187 -14.36 -7.31 0.57
N CYS A 188 -15.00 -6.76 1.61
CA CYS A 188 -16.13 -7.40 2.27
C CYS A 188 -17.32 -7.63 1.33
N ASP A 189 -17.57 -6.65 0.43
CA ASP A 189 -18.65 -6.73 -0.56
C ASP A 189 -18.31 -7.76 -1.67
N GLN A 190 -17.04 -7.82 -2.14
CA GLN A 190 -16.60 -8.65 -3.26
C GLN A 190 -16.23 -10.10 -2.84
N LEU A 191 -15.78 -10.32 -1.59
CA LEU A 191 -15.37 -11.61 -1.05
C LEU A 191 -15.83 -11.76 0.40
N PRO A 192 -17.12 -12.06 0.66
CA PRO A 192 -17.66 -12.15 2.02
C PRO A 192 -16.96 -13.17 2.94
N GLY A 193 -16.27 -14.16 2.36
CA GLY A 193 -15.56 -15.22 3.10
C GLY A 193 -14.04 -15.00 3.17
N VAL A 194 -13.54 -13.74 3.10
CA VAL A 194 -12.11 -13.46 3.25
C VAL A 194 -11.58 -13.89 4.63
N ASP A 195 -10.43 -14.58 4.66
CA ASP A 195 -9.75 -15.01 5.88
C ASP A 195 -8.55 -14.14 6.24
N LEU A 196 -7.83 -13.67 5.22
CA LEU A 196 -6.58 -12.93 5.41
C LEU A 196 -6.44 -11.84 4.34
N VAL A 197 -6.07 -10.63 4.76
CA VAL A 197 -5.71 -9.54 3.86
C VAL A 197 -4.24 -9.19 4.05
N LEU A 198 -3.46 -9.33 3.00
CA LEU A 198 -2.05 -8.99 2.94
C LEU A 198 -1.87 -7.58 2.35
N VAL A 199 -1.26 -6.70 3.11
CA VAL A 199 -1.15 -5.28 2.79
C VAL A 199 0.30 -4.85 2.76
N PRO A 200 0.83 -4.30 1.65
CA PRO A 200 2.16 -3.71 1.63
C PRO A 200 2.30 -2.66 2.73
N PHE A 201 3.33 -2.80 3.58
CA PHE A 201 3.50 -1.97 4.76
C PHE A 201 4.64 -0.96 4.61
N GLY A 202 4.28 0.32 4.57
CA GLY A 202 5.25 1.42 4.70
C GLY A 202 5.15 2.06 6.09
N GLY A 203 4.14 2.87 6.33
CA GLY A 203 3.91 3.54 7.61
C GLY A 203 2.61 3.13 8.32
N GLY A 204 1.81 2.23 7.76
CA GLY A 204 0.60 1.70 8.39
C GLY A 204 -0.74 2.35 7.98
N GLY A 205 -0.74 3.51 7.30
CA GLY A 205 -2.00 4.21 6.98
C GLY A 205 -2.96 3.43 6.07
N LEU A 206 -2.44 2.56 5.18
CA LEU A 206 -3.27 1.66 4.37
C LEU A 206 -3.80 0.49 5.20
N SER A 207 -2.90 -0.21 5.86
CA SER A 207 -3.23 -1.41 6.63
C SER A 207 -4.16 -1.12 7.80
N CYS A 208 -3.94 -0.02 8.54
CA CYS A 208 -4.83 0.40 9.62
C CYS A 208 -6.22 0.79 9.11
N GLY A 209 -6.32 1.47 7.96
CA GLY A 209 -7.61 1.79 7.35
C GLY A 209 -8.41 0.54 6.97
N ILE A 210 -7.76 -0.41 6.28
CA ILE A 210 -8.39 -1.69 5.90
C ILE A 210 -8.76 -2.50 7.15
N ALA A 211 -7.85 -2.61 8.11
CA ALA A 211 -8.09 -3.38 9.35
C ALA A 211 -9.24 -2.79 10.18
N ALA A 212 -9.37 -1.46 10.23
CA ALA A 212 -10.50 -0.81 10.91
C ALA A 212 -11.86 -1.22 10.31
N ALA A 213 -11.96 -1.30 8.99
CA ALA A 213 -13.18 -1.78 8.32
C ALA A 213 -13.44 -3.27 8.59
N LEU A 214 -12.41 -4.12 8.43
CA LEU A 214 -12.56 -5.57 8.60
C LEU A 214 -12.90 -5.95 10.05
N ARG A 215 -12.30 -5.29 11.04
CA ARG A 215 -12.56 -5.56 12.46
C ARG A 215 -14.05 -5.52 12.80
N GLU A 216 -14.79 -4.60 12.18
CA GLU A 216 -16.23 -4.47 12.42
C GLU A 216 -17.08 -5.40 11.51
N LEU A 217 -16.65 -5.60 10.26
CA LEU A 217 -17.45 -6.32 9.25
C LEU A 217 -17.07 -7.81 9.14
N ARG A 218 -15.84 -8.15 9.43
CA ARG A 218 -15.28 -9.50 9.31
C ARG A 218 -14.27 -9.75 10.44
N PRO A 219 -14.70 -9.80 11.71
CA PRO A 219 -13.80 -9.90 12.87
C PRO A 219 -12.93 -11.16 12.89
N ALA A 220 -13.30 -12.20 12.12
CA ALA A 220 -12.50 -13.39 11.93
C ALA A 220 -11.39 -13.24 10.88
N ALA A 221 -11.44 -12.21 10.04
CA ALA A 221 -10.42 -11.97 9.02
C ALA A 221 -9.22 -11.23 9.62
N ALA A 222 -8.01 -11.76 9.37
CA ALA A 222 -6.78 -11.13 9.81
C ALA A 222 -6.26 -10.13 8.75
N VAL A 223 -5.56 -9.09 9.22
CA VAL A 223 -4.81 -8.18 8.36
C VAL A 223 -3.34 -8.24 8.74
N HIS A 224 -2.48 -8.62 7.79
CA HIS A 224 -1.04 -8.66 7.98
C HIS A 224 -0.34 -7.64 7.11
N GLY A 225 0.72 -7.02 7.64
CA GLY A 225 1.63 -6.20 6.86
C GLY A 225 2.59 -7.07 6.04
N CYS A 226 3.01 -6.56 4.87
CA CYS A 226 4.03 -7.20 4.05
C CYS A 226 5.19 -6.24 3.84
N GLU A 227 6.39 -6.70 4.14
CA GLU A 227 7.63 -5.94 4.10
C GLU A 227 8.71 -6.68 3.30
N VAL A 228 9.82 -6.03 3.08
CA VAL A 228 10.96 -6.62 2.37
C VAL A 228 12.18 -6.75 3.28
N THR A 229 13.07 -7.68 2.95
CA THR A 229 14.30 -7.96 3.74
C THR A 229 15.21 -6.75 3.90
N THR A 230 15.12 -5.76 3.01
CA THR A 230 15.90 -4.51 3.06
C THR A 230 15.33 -3.46 3.99
N ALA A 231 14.08 -3.64 4.50
CA ALA A 231 13.45 -2.74 5.47
C ALA A 231 12.20 -3.42 6.07
N SER A 232 12.29 -3.93 7.30
CA SER A 232 11.20 -4.66 7.96
C SER A 232 10.93 -4.16 9.40
N PRO A 233 10.67 -2.85 9.61
CA PRO A 233 10.46 -2.29 10.93
C PRO A 233 9.18 -2.79 11.63
N LEU A 234 8.13 -3.16 10.88
CA LEU A 234 6.91 -3.73 11.45
C LEU A 234 7.18 -5.09 12.09
N ALA A 235 7.82 -6.00 11.35
CA ALA A 235 8.15 -7.33 11.86
C ALA A 235 9.01 -7.24 13.13
N ALA A 236 10.05 -6.40 13.11
CA ALA A 236 10.91 -6.17 14.26
C ALA A 236 10.15 -5.57 15.45
N SER A 237 9.24 -4.62 15.21
CA SER A 237 8.46 -3.96 16.26
C SER A 237 7.43 -4.89 16.88
N LEU A 238 6.72 -5.71 16.06
CA LEU A 238 5.77 -6.70 16.57
C LEU A 238 6.48 -7.76 17.42
N ALA A 239 7.64 -8.25 16.98
CA ALA A 239 8.42 -9.23 17.72
C ALA A 239 8.92 -8.67 19.07
N ALA A 240 9.22 -7.37 19.12
CA ALA A 240 9.71 -6.71 20.34
C ALA A 240 8.59 -6.15 21.24
N GLY A 241 7.35 -6.11 20.78
CA GLY A 241 6.24 -5.46 21.49
C GLY A 241 6.40 -3.93 21.63
N ALA A 242 7.30 -3.31 20.86
CA ALA A 242 7.60 -1.88 20.89
C ALA A 242 8.22 -1.43 19.57
N PRO A 243 8.12 -0.13 19.21
CA PRO A 243 8.75 0.40 18.00
C PRO A 243 10.26 0.10 17.96
N ARG A 244 10.72 -0.38 16.80
CA ARG A 244 12.14 -0.69 16.55
C ARG A 244 12.63 0.03 15.30
N THR A 245 13.89 0.46 15.37
CA THR A 245 14.64 0.91 14.21
C THR A 245 15.40 -0.28 13.64
N VAL A 246 15.37 -0.42 12.32
CA VAL A 246 16.08 -1.48 11.58
C VAL A 246 17.07 -0.89 10.58
N ASP A 247 17.99 -1.70 10.12
CA ASP A 247 18.85 -1.34 9.02
C ASP A 247 17.99 -1.19 7.75
N TYR A 248 18.24 -0.11 7.02
CA TYR A 248 17.57 0.19 5.78
C TYR A 248 18.54 0.17 4.62
N GLN A 249 18.19 -0.58 3.59
CA GLN A 249 18.92 -0.59 2.33
C GLN A 249 17.98 -0.15 1.19
N PRO A 250 18.37 0.85 0.39
CA PRO A 250 17.60 1.24 -0.79
C PRO A 250 17.42 0.05 -1.74
N SER A 251 16.22 -0.05 -2.34
CA SER A 251 15.91 -1.10 -3.31
C SER A 251 14.90 -0.60 -4.34
N PHE A 252 14.54 -1.45 -5.30
CA PHE A 252 13.48 -1.13 -6.25
C PHE A 252 12.08 -1.11 -5.61
N VAL A 253 11.94 -1.61 -4.38
CA VAL A 253 10.70 -1.59 -3.59
C VAL A 253 10.65 -0.29 -2.77
N ASP A 254 10.55 0.83 -3.46
CA ASP A 254 10.68 2.18 -2.88
C ASP A 254 9.35 2.85 -2.46
N GLY A 255 8.22 2.18 -2.71
CA GLY A 255 6.89 2.63 -2.26
C GLY A 255 6.56 2.25 -0.82
N ILE A 256 7.32 1.34 -0.23
CA ILE A 256 7.25 0.92 1.17
C ILE A 256 8.68 0.85 1.75
N GLY A 257 8.77 0.60 3.03
CA GLY A 257 10.04 0.50 3.74
C GLY A 257 10.50 1.84 4.32
N GLY A 258 11.11 1.74 5.46
CA GLY A 258 11.67 2.83 6.21
C GLY A 258 12.50 2.25 7.36
N LYS A 259 13.26 3.11 8.06
CA LYS A 259 14.09 2.67 9.19
C LYS A 259 13.24 2.32 10.43
N ALA A 260 12.08 2.94 10.57
CA ALA A 260 11.22 2.78 11.76
C ALA A 260 9.76 3.13 11.40
N LEU A 261 8.83 2.72 12.27
CA LEU A 261 7.47 3.24 12.26
C LEU A 261 7.46 4.63 12.92
N LEU A 262 6.53 5.48 12.47
CA LEU A 262 6.24 6.71 13.21
C LEU A 262 5.68 6.33 14.59
N PRO A 263 6.22 6.90 15.68
CA PRO A 263 5.84 6.51 17.05
C PRO A 263 4.33 6.60 17.31
N GLU A 264 3.67 7.61 16.76
CA GLU A 264 2.22 7.81 16.88
C GLU A 264 1.39 6.74 16.17
N MET A 265 1.96 6.02 15.19
CA MET A 265 1.27 4.92 14.50
C MET A 265 1.34 3.59 15.25
N TRP A 266 2.28 3.43 16.19
CA TRP A 266 2.49 2.17 16.87
C TRP A 266 1.25 1.65 17.62
N PRO A 267 0.52 2.46 18.42
CA PRO A 267 -0.69 1.99 19.11
C PRO A 267 -1.75 1.44 18.17
N LEU A 268 -1.89 2.06 16.98
CA LEU A 268 -2.84 1.61 15.96
C LEU A 268 -2.38 0.32 15.30
N VAL A 269 -1.13 0.30 14.85
CA VAL A 269 -0.54 -0.84 14.16
C VAL A 269 -0.54 -2.08 15.04
N SER A 270 -0.09 -1.97 16.29
CA SER A 270 -0.02 -3.09 17.23
C SER A 270 -1.38 -3.62 17.67
N SER A 271 -2.43 -2.80 17.61
CA SER A 271 -3.80 -3.21 17.98
C SER A 271 -4.63 -3.75 16.81
N LEU A 272 -4.28 -3.38 15.57
CA LEU A 272 -5.08 -3.69 14.38
C LEU A 272 -4.48 -4.78 13.49
N LEU A 273 -3.15 -4.93 13.47
CA LEU A 273 -2.49 -5.90 12.62
C LEU A 273 -2.16 -7.17 13.39
N ALA A 274 -2.51 -8.32 12.81
CA ALA A 274 -2.29 -9.61 13.41
C ALA A 274 -0.88 -10.18 13.15
N GLY A 275 -0.11 -9.59 12.21
CA GLY A 275 1.24 -10.06 11.90
C GLY A 275 1.92 -9.29 10.77
N SER A 276 3.13 -9.72 10.45
CA SER A 276 3.92 -9.24 9.32
C SER A 276 4.59 -10.39 8.58
N HIS A 277 4.75 -10.23 7.25
CA HIS A 277 5.50 -11.14 6.38
C HIS A 277 6.62 -10.39 5.71
N VAL A 278 7.84 -10.89 5.84
CA VAL A 278 9.04 -10.32 5.23
C VAL A 278 9.44 -11.19 4.04
N VAL A 279 9.52 -10.60 2.85
CA VAL A 279 9.87 -11.29 1.60
C VAL A 279 11.15 -10.75 0.99
N SER A 280 11.86 -11.57 0.22
CA SER A 280 13.07 -11.17 -0.49
C SER A 280 12.74 -10.30 -1.71
N LEU A 281 13.71 -9.50 -2.15
CA LEU A 281 13.58 -8.71 -3.38
C LEU A 281 13.39 -9.62 -4.62
N ALA A 282 14.01 -10.78 -4.64
CA ALA A 282 13.83 -11.77 -5.71
C ALA A 282 12.38 -12.29 -5.76
N ALA A 283 11.75 -12.57 -4.60
CA ALA A 283 10.35 -12.98 -4.55
C ALA A 283 9.42 -11.86 -5.03
N VAL A 284 9.70 -10.61 -4.68
CA VAL A 284 8.93 -9.46 -5.17
C VAL A 284 9.09 -9.29 -6.68
N ALA A 285 10.30 -9.40 -7.23
CA ALA A 285 10.53 -9.33 -8.68
C ALA A 285 9.77 -10.45 -9.42
N ALA A 286 9.80 -11.68 -8.89
CA ALA A 286 9.03 -12.81 -9.44
C ALA A 286 7.52 -12.53 -9.41
N ALA A 287 6.99 -11.92 -8.34
CA ALA A 287 5.58 -11.54 -8.25
C ALA A 287 5.20 -10.42 -9.25
N VAL A 288 6.05 -9.39 -9.44
CA VAL A 288 5.84 -8.36 -10.48
C VAL A 288 5.76 -9.01 -11.85
N ARG A 289 6.71 -9.90 -12.16
CA ARG A 289 6.74 -10.63 -13.43
C ARG A 289 5.51 -11.50 -13.63
N LEU A 290 5.11 -12.27 -12.63
CA LEU A 290 3.88 -13.10 -12.66
C LEU A 290 2.64 -12.26 -12.96
N LEU A 291 2.47 -11.12 -12.26
CA LEU A 291 1.35 -10.20 -12.48
C LEU A 291 1.32 -9.70 -13.93
N ALA A 292 2.45 -9.29 -14.48
CA ALA A 292 2.55 -8.83 -15.85
C ALA A 292 2.26 -9.94 -16.86
N GLU A 293 2.87 -11.12 -16.70
CA GLU A 293 2.78 -12.23 -17.66
C GLU A 293 1.42 -12.95 -17.64
N ARG A 294 0.84 -13.17 -16.45
CA ARG A 294 -0.39 -13.96 -16.32
C ARG A 294 -1.64 -13.10 -16.24
N HIS A 295 -1.58 -11.95 -15.59
CA HIS A 295 -2.74 -11.09 -15.34
C HIS A 295 -2.77 -9.81 -16.16
N ARG A 296 -1.71 -9.47 -16.89
CA ARG A 296 -1.56 -8.20 -17.62
C ARG A 296 -1.66 -6.98 -16.70
N VAL A 297 -1.22 -7.17 -15.47
CA VAL A 297 -1.21 -6.17 -14.41
C VAL A 297 0.21 -5.69 -14.17
N ILE A 298 0.44 -4.40 -14.34
CA ILE A 298 1.72 -3.77 -14.00
C ILE A 298 1.66 -3.32 -12.54
N ALA A 299 2.53 -3.88 -11.71
CA ALA A 299 2.69 -3.51 -10.31
C ALA A 299 4.09 -2.95 -10.06
N GLU A 300 4.20 -1.94 -9.20
CA GLU A 300 5.48 -1.54 -8.61
C GLU A 300 5.92 -2.56 -7.54
N GLY A 301 7.18 -2.50 -7.09
CA GLY A 301 7.69 -3.43 -6.09
C GLY A 301 6.84 -3.48 -4.83
N ALA A 302 6.41 -2.31 -4.32
CA ALA A 302 5.49 -2.23 -3.18
C ALA A 302 4.16 -2.96 -3.45
N GLY A 303 3.58 -2.75 -4.64
CA GLY A 303 2.31 -3.37 -5.03
C GLY A 303 2.39 -4.90 -5.15
N ALA A 304 3.55 -5.45 -5.48
CA ALA A 304 3.75 -6.90 -5.62
C ALA A 304 4.16 -7.61 -4.32
N THR A 305 4.56 -6.87 -3.28
CA THR A 305 5.06 -7.45 -2.02
C THR A 305 4.03 -8.36 -1.34
N ALA A 306 2.75 -7.96 -1.33
CA ALA A 306 1.66 -8.77 -0.77
C ALA A 306 1.44 -10.07 -1.57
N VAL A 307 1.61 -10.03 -2.89
CA VAL A 307 1.50 -11.21 -3.76
C VAL A 307 2.64 -12.18 -3.48
N ALA A 308 3.88 -11.68 -3.36
CA ALA A 308 5.03 -12.49 -2.99
C ALA A 308 4.83 -13.19 -1.64
N ALA A 309 4.28 -12.48 -0.66
CA ALA A 309 3.95 -13.05 0.66
C ALA A 309 2.87 -14.13 0.57
N ALA A 310 1.80 -13.90 -0.21
CA ALA A 310 0.73 -14.89 -0.42
C ALA A 310 1.24 -16.17 -1.08
N MET A 311 2.09 -16.04 -2.10
CA MET A 311 2.71 -17.20 -2.77
C MET A 311 3.53 -18.04 -1.78
N ALA A 312 4.27 -17.40 -0.87
CA ALA A 312 5.03 -18.11 0.16
C ALA A 312 4.13 -18.80 1.19
N LEU A 313 2.96 -18.21 1.51
CA LEU A 313 2.00 -18.73 2.48
C LEU A 313 1.10 -19.83 1.94
N ALA A 314 0.92 -19.92 0.63
CA ALA A 314 -0.11 -20.76 0.01
C ALA A 314 -0.06 -22.25 0.43
N ALA A 315 1.14 -22.77 0.65
CA ALA A 315 1.34 -24.16 1.08
C ALA A 315 0.98 -24.40 2.57
N THR A 316 1.01 -23.36 3.40
CA THR A 316 0.79 -23.42 4.85
C THR A 316 -0.57 -22.88 5.30
N ALA A 317 -1.41 -22.46 4.35
CA ALA A 317 -2.72 -21.89 4.60
C ALA A 317 -3.81 -22.56 3.74
N PRO A 318 -3.95 -23.91 3.80
CA PRO A 318 -4.89 -24.62 2.94
C PRO A 318 -6.32 -24.14 3.18
N GLY A 319 -7.11 -24.05 2.10
CA GLY A 319 -8.51 -23.63 2.13
C GLY A 319 -8.76 -22.16 2.45
N LYS A 320 -7.73 -21.37 2.78
CA LYS A 320 -7.87 -19.96 3.12
C LYS A 320 -8.08 -19.09 1.89
N LYS A 321 -8.94 -18.08 2.03
CA LYS A 321 -9.14 -17.00 1.06
C LYS A 321 -8.28 -15.80 1.44
N ILE A 322 -7.22 -15.58 0.67
CA ILE A 322 -6.20 -14.56 0.92
C ILE A 322 -6.37 -13.44 -0.11
N VAL A 323 -6.53 -12.21 0.35
CA VAL A 323 -6.57 -11.02 -0.52
C VAL A 323 -5.23 -10.29 -0.45
N CYS A 324 -4.60 -10.07 -1.59
CA CYS A 324 -3.40 -9.26 -1.75
C CYS A 324 -3.76 -7.87 -2.27
N ILE A 325 -3.33 -6.83 -1.58
CA ILE A 325 -3.49 -5.47 -2.07
C ILE A 325 -2.37 -5.16 -3.07
N VAL A 326 -2.69 -5.11 -4.36
CA VAL A 326 -1.80 -4.58 -5.41
C VAL A 326 -1.86 -3.06 -5.34
N SER A 327 -1.10 -2.49 -4.42
CA SER A 327 -1.28 -1.12 -3.92
C SER A 327 -0.93 -0.02 -4.92
N GLY A 328 -0.08 -0.31 -5.91
CA GLY A 328 0.32 0.63 -6.95
C GLY A 328 1.06 -0.03 -8.10
N GLY A 329 1.15 0.70 -9.23
CA GLY A 329 1.81 0.29 -10.46
C GLY A 329 2.82 1.30 -11.01
N ASN A 330 3.18 2.33 -10.25
CA ASN A 330 4.07 3.42 -10.68
C ASN A 330 5.55 2.98 -10.60
N ILE A 331 5.92 1.99 -11.40
CA ILE A 331 7.29 1.48 -11.50
C ILE A 331 8.06 2.20 -12.61
N ASP A 332 9.36 2.39 -12.41
CA ASP A 332 10.26 2.89 -13.44
C ASP A 332 10.40 1.85 -14.58
N ASN A 333 10.34 2.32 -15.83
CA ASN A 333 10.37 1.44 -17.00
C ASN A 333 11.64 0.58 -17.10
N ALA A 334 12.80 1.13 -16.70
CA ALA A 334 14.05 0.38 -16.72
C ALA A 334 14.05 -0.74 -15.68
N LYS A 335 13.51 -0.46 -14.47
CA LYS A 335 13.34 -1.49 -13.42
C LYS A 335 12.36 -2.57 -13.88
N LEU A 336 11.24 -2.20 -14.49
CA LEU A 336 10.27 -3.15 -15.03
C LEU A 336 10.91 -4.03 -16.12
N ALA A 337 11.63 -3.43 -17.06
CA ALA A 337 12.32 -4.18 -18.11
C ALA A 337 13.32 -5.20 -17.54
N THR A 338 14.10 -4.82 -16.52
CA THR A 338 15.02 -5.74 -15.83
C THR A 338 14.24 -6.92 -15.22
N ILE A 339 13.12 -6.66 -14.55
CA ILE A 339 12.30 -7.70 -13.92
C ILE A 339 11.69 -8.65 -14.98
N LEU A 340 11.16 -8.10 -16.07
CA LEU A 340 10.57 -8.91 -17.15
C LEU A 340 11.61 -9.77 -17.85
N ALA A 341 12.88 -9.33 -17.89
CA ALA A 341 14.03 -10.12 -18.36
C ALA A 341 14.51 -11.16 -17.33
N GLY A 342 13.88 -11.26 -16.15
CA GLY A 342 14.23 -12.24 -15.11
C GLY A 342 15.26 -11.75 -14.09
N GLY A 343 15.67 -10.47 -14.16
CA GLY A 343 16.59 -9.85 -13.20
C GLY A 343 15.91 -9.28 -11.96
N VAL A 344 16.73 -8.83 -11.01
CA VAL A 344 16.32 -8.07 -9.82
C VAL A 344 17.03 -6.71 -9.89
N PRO A 345 16.29 -5.58 -9.98
CA PRO A 345 16.87 -4.23 -10.07
C PRO A 345 17.62 -3.80 -8.84
#